data_e882f2ad2ef3f9c6189dbd91d73206b6
#
_entry.id   e882f2ad2ef3f9c6189dbd91d73206b6
#
_cell.length_a   1.000
_cell.length_b   1.000
_cell.length_c   1.000
_cell.angle_alpha   90.00
_cell.angle_beta   90.00
_cell.angle_gamma   90.00
#
_symmetry.space_group_name_H-M   'P 1'
#
loop_
_entity.id
_entity.type
_entity.pdbx_description
1 polymer ?
#
loop_
_entity_poly.entity_id
_entity_poly.type
_entity_poly.pdbx_seq_one_letter_code
_entity_poly.pdbx_strand_id
1 'polypeptide(L)'
;MAGVDTLSPQIESRADLIEAMERGAKPADQWRIGTEHEKHVFHTNPLRPVAYEGEQGIRALLDGIERETGWHPFYDGDHPIGLRNNEIAGGISLEPGGQFELSGSPMADLHGTAAELAEHMRVSKKVAEPLDIHFLGLGVTPLWAVEEIASMPKSRYAIMTRYMGETGTLGTSMMYRSATVQTNLDFSGEADMVRKLRVSLALQPVATALFANSPFANGRETGYLSYRSEIWRNTDDNRTGMLPFVFEPGFGFERYADYALDVPMYFVIRDKKYINVAGESFRDFLDGRLPQLPGEKPTIKDWEDHLSTLFPEVRLKQFLEMRGADMGDEAHVVALSAFWTGLLYDEISLEGAWELVRNWTDDDREHLRREVPRLGLDTPFDRSSIFDIAAQAVGIAEAGLVRRNRLNGSGQDETIYLAPLEETIRTGKAPAQRWLDKFHGEWNGDLTRIFKEAEL
;
A
#
# COMPACT_ATOMS: atom_id res chain seq x y z
N MET A 1 20.11 5.25 20.27
CA MET A 1 21.01 4.13 20.65
C MET A 1 20.89 3.13 19.52
N ALA A 2 21.97 2.85 18.81
CA ALA A 2 22.00 1.75 17.86
C ALA A 2 21.61 0.50 18.66
N GLY A 3 20.43 -0.03 18.39
CA GLY A 3 19.94 -1.22 19.07
C GLY A 3 20.96 -2.33 18.93
N VAL A 4 21.38 -2.86 20.06
CA VAL A 4 21.94 -4.20 20.15
C VAL A 4 20.99 -5.07 19.32
N ASP A 5 21.52 -5.70 18.27
CA ASP A 5 20.87 -6.84 17.62
C ASP A 5 20.68 -7.90 18.71
N THR A 6 19.59 -7.79 19.46
CA THR A 6 19.13 -8.88 20.28
C THR A 6 18.78 -9.96 19.28
N LEU A 7 19.57 -11.05 19.26
CA LEU A 7 19.37 -12.20 18.41
C LEU A 7 17.89 -12.58 18.48
N SER A 8 17.17 -12.29 17.39
CA SER A 8 15.77 -12.71 17.29
C SER A 8 15.71 -14.21 17.50
N PRO A 9 14.76 -14.75 18.28
CA PRO A 9 14.72 -16.17 18.58
C PRO A 9 14.63 -16.99 17.30
N GLN A 10 15.34 -18.13 17.29
CA GLN A 10 15.26 -19.09 16.21
C GLN A 10 13.86 -19.70 16.18
N ILE A 11 13.34 -20.01 15.00
CA ILE A 11 12.08 -20.74 14.83
C ILE A 11 12.32 -22.21 15.15
N GLU A 12 11.64 -22.71 16.17
CA GLU A 12 11.74 -24.11 16.62
C GLU A 12 10.58 -24.97 16.09
N SER A 13 9.44 -24.33 15.85
CA SER A 13 8.22 -25.02 15.46
C SER A 13 7.31 -24.17 14.55
N ARG A 14 6.33 -24.83 13.93
CA ARG A 14 5.26 -24.15 13.19
C ARG A 14 4.45 -23.19 14.07
N ALA A 15 4.31 -23.49 15.35
CA ALA A 15 3.58 -22.62 16.28
C ALA A 15 4.20 -21.24 16.40
N ASP A 16 5.53 -21.14 16.31
CA ASP A 16 6.24 -19.85 16.39
C ASP A 16 5.88 -18.93 15.22
N LEU A 17 5.66 -19.49 14.02
CA LEU A 17 5.23 -18.76 12.83
C LEU A 17 3.83 -18.17 13.01
N ILE A 18 2.93 -18.94 13.61
CA ILE A 18 1.54 -18.55 13.89
C ILE A 18 1.52 -17.49 14.98
N GLU A 19 2.23 -17.72 16.09
CA GLU A 19 2.33 -16.78 17.21
C GLU A 19 2.87 -15.41 16.77
N ALA A 20 3.81 -15.38 15.82
CA ALA A 20 4.35 -14.12 15.27
C ALA A 20 3.26 -13.23 14.63
N MET A 21 2.23 -13.84 14.02
CA MET A 21 1.07 -13.11 13.47
C MET A 21 0.01 -12.83 14.55
N GLU A 22 -0.26 -13.83 15.41
CA GLU A 22 -1.26 -13.75 16.47
C GLU A 22 -0.94 -12.66 17.51
N ARG A 23 0.33 -12.35 17.74
CA ARG A 23 0.78 -11.23 18.60
C ARG A 23 0.18 -9.88 18.23
N GLY A 24 -0.30 -9.74 16.99
CA GLY A 24 -1.02 -8.55 16.54
C GLY A 24 -2.42 -8.39 17.14
N ALA A 25 -3.00 -9.47 17.68
CA ALA A 25 -4.35 -9.44 18.28
C ALA A 25 -4.37 -8.54 19.51
N LYS A 26 -5.34 -7.65 19.55
CA LYS A 26 -5.53 -6.73 20.68
C LYS A 26 -7.02 -6.35 20.84
N PRO A 27 -7.47 -6.00 22.04
CA PRO A 27 -8.87 -5.61 22.27
C PRO A 27 -9.22 -4.33 21.49
N ALA A 28 -10.50 -4.18 21.16
CA ALA A 28 -10.99 -3.15 20.24
C ALA A 28 -10.70 -1.69 20.72
N ASP A 29 -10.61 -1.45 22.01
CA ASP A 29 -10.25 -0.15 22.58
C ASP A 29 -8.77 0.23 22.35
N GLN A 30 -7.94 -0.75 21.99
CA GLN A 30 -6.54 -0.56 21.64
C GLN A 30 -6.29 -0.53 20.12
N TRP A 31 -7.31 -0.74 19.30
CA TRP A 31 -7.15 -0.68 17.85
C TRP A 31 -6.68 0.69 17.38
N ARG A 32 -5.83 0.68 16.36
CA ARG A 32 -5.25 1.85 15.72
C ARG A 32 -5.47 1.80 14.22
N ILE A 33 -5.30 2.95 13.61
CA ILE A 33 -5.35 3.15 12.16
C ILE A 33 -3.95 3.54 11.72
N GLY A 34 -3.29 2.74 10.90
CA GLY A 34 -2.06 3.10 10.22
C GLY A 34 -2.36 3.49 8.78
N THR A 35 -1.72 4.53 8.28
CA THR A 35 -1.87 4.95 6.88
C THR A 35 -0.51 5.11 6.26
N GLU A 36 -0.28 4.42 5.14
CA GLU A 36 0.94 4.54 4.34
C GLU A 36 0.57 5.18 3.01
N HIS A 37 1.42 6.09 2.51
CA HIS A 37 1.17 6.70 1.21
C HIS A 37 2.47 7.08 0.50
N GLU A 38 2.52 6.75 -0.78
CA GLU A 38 3.66 6.93 -1.68
C GLU A 38 3.38 8.09 -2.64
N LYS A 39 4.37 8.93 -2.89
CA LYS A 39 4.27 10.06 -3.82
C LYS A 39 5.37 9.97 -4.86
N HIS A 40 5.04 10.11 -6.14
CA HIS A 40 6.08 10.32 -7.14
C HIS A 40 6.71 11.68 -6.95
N VAL A 41 8.03 11.75 -7.09
CA VAL A 41 8.78 13.01 -7.00
C VAL A 41 9.30 13.44 -8.36
N PHE A 42 9.21 14.73 -8.67
CA PHE A 42 9.60 15.26 -9.97
C PHE A 42 10.15 16.69 -9.89
N HIS A 43 10.93 17.07 -10.88
CA HIS A 43 11.33 18.45 -11.15
C HIS A 43 10.43 19.06 -12.21
N THR A 44 10.23 20.38 -12.14
CA THR A 44 9.43 21.11 -13.12
C THR A 44 10.28 21.73 -14.23
N ASN A 45 11.55 22.02 -13.98
CA ASN A 45 12.42 22.73 -14.91
C ASN A 45 13.82 22.07 -15.05
N PRO A 46 14.03 21.14 -16.00
CA PRO A 46 13.03 20.56 -16.90
C PRO A 46 12.14 19.51 -16.18
N LEU A 47 10.98 19.23 -16.74
CA LEU A 47 10.08 18.18 -16.24
C LEU A 47 10.75 16.80 -16.37
N ARG A 48 11.14 16.21 -15.23
CA ARG A 48 11.87 14.94 -15.15
C ARG A 48 11.74 14.28 -13.78
N PRO A 49 12.00 12.95 -13.64
CA PRO A 49 12.11 12.29 -12.35
C PRO A 49 13.26 12.87 -11.52
N VAL A 50 13.15 12.80 -10.19
CA VAL A 50 14.22 13.21 -9.28
C VAL A 50 15.20 12.05 -9.08
N ALA A 51 16.49 12.31 -9.28
CA ALA A 51 17.54 11.36 -8.98
C ALA A 51 17.83 11.31 -7.46
N TYR A 52 18.46 10.23 -6.99
CA TYR A 52 18.85 10.13 -5.59
C TYR A 52 19.94 11.14 -5.22
N GLU A 53 21.01 11.23 -6.03
CA GLU A 53 22.16 12.10 -5.80
C GLU A 53 21.98 13.49 -6.42
N GLY A 54 22.79 14.42 -5.97
CA GLY A 54 22.86 15.81 -6.46
C GLY A 54 22.29 16.82 -5.47
N GLU A 55 22.56 18.11 -5.71
CA GLU A 55 22.12 19.20 -4.86
C GLU A 55 20.59 19.34 -4.78
N GLN A 56 19.89 18.86 -5.79
CA GLN A 56 18.42 18.82 -5.90
C GLN A 56 17.89 17.37 -5.89
N GLY A 57 18.67 16.41 -5.36
CA GLY A 57 18.29 15.01 -5.30
C GLY A 57 17.44 14.65 -4.09
N ILE A 58 16.93 13.41 -4.07
CA ILE A 58 16.14 12.87 -2.94
C ILE A 58 16.97 12.86 -1.65
N ARG A 59 18.29 12.64 -1.73
CA ARG A 59 19.20 12.74 -0.57
C ARG A 59 19.14 14.13 0.05
N ALA A 60 19.21 15.19 -0.74
CA ALA A 60 19.12 16.56 -0.26
C ALA A 60 17.75 16.86 0.39
N LEU A 61 16.67 16.26 -0.15
CA LEU A 61 15.34 16.32 0.44
C LEU A 61 15.32 15.64 1.83
N LEU A 62 15.86 14.44 1.96
CA LEU A 62 15.96 13.74 3.27
C LEU A 62 16.80 14.55 4.27
N ASP A 63 17.97 15.03 3.88
CA ASP A 63 18.84 15.86 4.71
C ASP A 63 18.14 17.16 5.17
N GLY A 64 17.31 17.73 4.32
CA GLY A 64 16.50 18.90 4.63
C GLY A 64 15.40 18.62 5.64
N ILE A 65 14.69 17.51 5.49
CA ILE A 65 13.63 17.08 6.40
C ILE A 65 14.21 16.69 7.76
N GLU A 66 15.38 16.00 7.80
CA GLU A 66 16.11 15.73 9.04
C GLU A 66 16.38 17.01 9.83
N ARG A 67 16.91 18.05 9.16
CA ARG A 67 17.18 19.36 9.79
C ARG A 67 15.92 20.07 10.30
N GLU A 68 14.82 19.95 9.56
CA GLU A 68 13.56 20.61 9.92
C GLU A 68 12.82 19.91 11.06
N THR A 69 12.89 18.57 11.12
CA THR A 69 12.08 17.76 12.03
C THR A 69 12.88 17.17 13.21
N GLY A 70 14.20 17.04 13.06
CA GLY A 70 15.04 16.28 14.00
C GLY A 70 14.84 14.76 13.90
N TRP A 71 14.15 14.25 12.86
CA TRP A 71 14.04 12.82 12.63
C TRP A 71 15.40 12.22 12.28
N HIS A 72 15.63 10.96 12.62
CA HIS A 72 16.93 10.32 12.47
C HIS A 72 17.02 9.50 11.19
N PRO A 73 18.07 9.69 10.37
CA PRO A 73 18.26 8.89 9.17
C PRO A 73 18.58 7.43 9.51
N PHE A 74 18.07 6.53 8.69
CA PHE A 74 18.54 5.15 8.66
C PHE A 74 19.17 4.85 7.31
N TYR A 75 20.14 3.95 7.30
CA TYR A 75 21.09 3.80 6.21
C TYR A 75 21.07 2.39 5.60
N ASP A 76 21.37 2.32 4.30
CA ASP A 76 21.84 1.12 3.63
C ASP A 76 23.27 1.43 3.11
N GLY A 77 24.29 0.80 3.68
CA GLY A 77 25.68 1.24 3.52
C GLY A 77 25.87 2.68 4.01
N ASP A 78 26.37 3.55 3.13
CA ASP A 78 26.61 4.99 3.41
C ASP A 78 25.45 5.89 2.91
N HIS A 79 24.36 5.29 2.39
CA HIS A 79 23.24 6.03 1.84
C HIS A 79 22.09 6.15 2.85
N PRO A 80 21.66 7.36 3.23
CA PRO A 80 20.41 7.55 3.97
C PRO A 80 19.22 7.18 3.06
N ILE A 81 18.45 6.17 3.49
CA ILE A 81 17.35 5.61 2.70
C ILE A 81 15.98 5.89 3.31
N GLY A 82 15.93 6.74 4.30
CA GLY A 82 14.72 7.20 4.97
C GLY A 82 15.02 7.83 6.32
N LEU A 83 13.97 8.27 6.98
CA LEU A 83 14.00 8.95 8.28
C LEU A 83 13.04 8.26 9.26
N ARG A 84 13.40 8.18 10.53
CA ARG A 84 12.55 7.66 11.60
C ARG A 84 12.36 8.70 12.69
N ASN A 85 11.15 8.81 13.18
CA ASN A 85 10.87 9.48 14.42
C ASN A 85 11.02 8.47 15.56
N ASN A 86 11.86 8.78 16.56
CA ASN A 86 12.07 7.89 17.70
C ASN A 86 10.97 7.99 18.77
N GLU A 87 10.13 9.02 18.71
CA GLU A 87 9.05 9.26 19.68
C GLU A 87 7.74 8.62 19.26
N ILE A 88 7.53 8.48 17.95
CA ILE A 88 6.34 7.86 17.34
C ILE A 88 6.74 6.77 16.36
N ALA A 89 5.88 5.80 16.15
CA ALA A 89 6.16 4.67 15.26
C ALA A 89 5.97 5.01 13.76
N GLY A 90 6.37 6.21 13.35
CA GLY A 90 6.26 6.69 11.96
C GLY A 90 7.62 6.91 11.32
N GLY A 91 7.66 6.94 9.99
CA GLY A 91 8.90 7.18 9.26
C GLY A 91 8.69 7.45 7.78
N ILE A 92 9.71 8.05 7.17
CA ILE A 92 9.80 8.25 5.73
C ILE A 92 10.70 7.16 5.16
N SER A 93 10.26 6.52 4.08
CA SER A 93 11.07 5.58 3.33
C SER A 93 11.06 5.91 1.84
N LEU A 94 11.99 5.29 1.09
CA LEU A 94 12.06 5.41 -0.35
C LEU A 94 11.68 4.07 -0.97
N GLU A 95 10.83 4.11 -1.98
CA GLU A 95 10.52 2.97 -2.82
C GLU A 95 11.49 2.92 -4.03
N PRO A 96 11.58 1.80 -4.80
CA PRO A 96 12.64 1.59 -5.79
C PRO A 96 12.84 2.71 -6.81
N GLY A 97 11.78 3.34 -7.27
CA GLY A 97 11.79 4.46 -8.21
C GLY A 97 11.85 5.83 -7.55
N GLY A 98 12.13 5.90 -6.25
CA GLY A 98 12.16 7.16 -5.51
C GLY A 98 10.80 7.64 -5.04
N GLN A 99 9.77 6.79 -5.12
CA GLN A 99 8.49 7.13 -4.52
C GLN A 99 8.72 7.43 -3.04
N PHE A 100 8.31 8.64 -2.65
CA PHE A 100 8.53 9.20 -1.32
C PHE A 100 7.40 8.78 -0.41
N GLU A 101 7.64 7.83 0.45
CA GLU A 101 6.65 7.19 1.31
C GLU A 101 6.66 7.77 2.71
N LEU A 102 5.46 8.02 3.26
CA LEU A 102 5.24 8.08 4.70
C LEU A 102 4.61 6.76 5.13
N SER A 103 5.27 6.03 6.01
CA SER A 103 4.64 5.00 6.85
C SER A 103 4.18 5.70 8.13
N GLY A 104 2.88 6.03 8.19
CA GLY A 104 2.32 6.83 9.28
C GLY A 104 2.27 6.09 10.61
N SER A 105 2.13 6.86 11.67
CA SER A 105 2.00 6.33 13.04
C SER A 105 0.63 5.66 13.25
N PRO A 106 0.54 4.67 14.15
CA PRO A 106 -0.73 4.07 14.54
C PRO A 106 -1.62 5.07 15.29
N MET A 107 -2.59 5.69 14.61
CA MET A 107 -3.48 6.71 15.12
C MET A 107 -4.73 6.13 15.81
N ALA A 108 -5.26 6.82 16.80
CA ALA A 108 -6.47 6.39 17.49
C ALA A 108 -7.74 6.66 16.66
N ASP A 109 -7.69 7.65 15.79
CA ASP A 109 -8.79 8.11 14.96
C ASP A 109 -8.27 8.75 13.65
N LEU A 110 -9.19 9.00 12.73
CA LEU A 110 -8.89 9.59 11.42
C LEU A 110 -8.53 11.08 11.50
N HIS A 111 -8.90 11.78 12.56
CA HIS A 111 -8.49 13.16 12.78
C HIS A 111 -6.98 13.23 13.03
N GLY A 112 -6.44 12.25 13.79
CA GLY A 112 -4.99 12.07 13.95
C GLY A 112 -4.29 11.76 12.64
N THR A 113 -4.85 10.85 11.83
CA THR A 113 -4.34 10.53 10.49
C THR A 113 -4.28 11.76 9.57
N ALA A 114 -5.37 12.56 9.54
CA ALA A 114 -5.42 13.78 8.74
C ALA A 114 -4.41 14.84 9.21
N ALA A 115 -4.22 14.98 10.52
CA ALA A 115 -3.27 15.92 11.10
C ALA A 115 -1.82 15.51 10.79
N GLU A 116 -1.49 14.21 10.88
CA GLU A 116 -0.17 13.67 10.53
C GLU A 116 0.15 13.90 9.04
N LEU A 117 -0.81 13.60 8.16
CA LEU A 117 -0.66 13.84 6.72
C LEU A 117 -0.41 15.33 6.43
N ALA A 118 -1.23 16.22 7.00
CA ALA A 118 -1.10 17.67 6.80
C ALA A 118 0.27 18.18 7.26
N GLU A 119 0.76 17.73 8.41
CA GLU A 119 2.09 18.11 8.91
C GLU A 119 3.22 17.54 8.04
N HIS A 120 3.12 16.27 7.64
CA HIS A 120 4.08 15.66 6.72
C HIS A 120 4.17 16.42 5.40
N MET A 121 3.02 16.77 4.79
CA MET A 121 3.00 17.52 3.53
C MET A 121 3.53 18.94 3.71
N ARG A 122 3.18 19.60 4.80
CA ARG A 122 3.69 20.95 5.13
C ARG A 122 5.22 20.96 5.21
N VAL A 123 5.80 20.04 5.93
CA VAL A 123 7.26 19.91 6.09
C VAL A 123 7.92 19.53 4.77
N SER A 124 7.38 18.52 4.09
CA SER A 124 7.93 18.02 2.83
C SER A 124 7.94 19.12 1.76
N LYS A 125 6.84 19.83 1.56
CA LYS A 125 6.74 20.95 0.60
C LYS A 125 7.71 22.09 0.93
N LYS A 126 7.80 22.48 2.21
CA LYS A 126 8.73 23.53 2.66
C LYS A 126 10.19 23.23 2.31
N VAL A 127 10.60 21.96 2.48
CA VAL A 127 11.97 21.53 2.17
C VAL A 127 12.18 21.31 0.68
N ALA A 128 11.17 20.83 -0.04
CA ALA A 128 11.22 20.46 -1.45
C ALA A 128 11.26 21.70 -2.38
N GLU A 129 10.53 22.77 -2.03
CA GLU A 129 10.41 23.99 -2.85
C GLU A 129 11.75 24.57 -3.31
N PRO A 130 12.75 24.84 -2.43
CA PRO A 130 14.05 25.35 -2.86
C PRO A 130 14.89 24.36 -3.67
N LEU A 131 14.49 23.09 -3.71
CA LEU A 131 15.15 22.02 -4.48
C LEU A 131 14.47 21.78 -5.85
N ASP A 132 13.44 22.56 -6.22
CA ASP A 132 12.56 22.28 -7.38
C ASP A 132 12.04 20.82 -7.35
N ILE A 133 11.70 20.32 -6.16
CA ILE A 133 11.09 18.99 -6.00
C ILE A 133 9.61 19.16 -5.72
N HIS A 134 8.80 18.42 -6.46
CA HIS A 134 7.34 18.43 -6.40
C HIS A 134 6.83 17.01 -6.18
N PHE A 135 5.64 16.86 -5.59
CA PHE A 135 5.01 15.59 -5.27
C PHE A 135 3.77 15.37 -6.12
N LEU A 136 3.65 14.22 -6.74
CA LEU A 136 2.53 13.86 -7.61
C LEU A 136 1.69 12.76 -6.99
N GLY A 137 0.39 13.00 -6.87
CA GLY A 137 -0.61 12.09 -6.30
C GLY A 137 -1.32 11.25 -7.36
N LEU A 138 -0.61 10.34 -8.02
CA LEU A 138 -1.16 9.41 -9.01
C LEU A 138 -0.72 7.97 -8.74
N GLY A 139 -1.53 6.99 -9.13
CA GLY A 139 -1.21 5.57 -8.97
C GLY A 139 -0.07 5.08 -9.85
N VAL A 140 0.20 5.74 -10.97
CA VAL A 140 1.34 5.46 -11.88
C VAL A 140 1.89 6.76 -12.42
N THR A 141 3.23 6.87 -12.55
CA THR A 141 3.84 8.03 -13.22
C THR A 141 3.41 8.08 -14.69
N PRO A 142 2.85 9.23 -15.16
CA PRO A 142 2.16 9.27 -16.45
C PRO A 142 3.08 9.34 -17.67
N LEU A 143 4.30 9.91 -17.52
CA LEU A 143 5.17 10.20 -18.68
C LEU A 143 6.30 9.19 -18.87
N TRP A 144 7.06 8.91 -17.81
CA TRP A 144 8.36 8.27 -17.92
C TRP A 144 8.27 6.75 -18.03
N ALA A 145 9.12 6.18 -18.89
CA ALA A 145 9.37 4.74 -18.92
C ALA A 145 10.22 4.31 -17.72
N VAL A 146 10.27 3.00 -17.45
CA VAL A 146 11.06 2.45 -16.34
C VAL A 146 12.53 2.84 -16.42
N GLU A 147 13.07 2.85 -17.64
CA GLU A 147 14.48 3.12 -17.93
C GLU A 147 14.89 4.58 -17.66
N GLU A 148 13.91 5.50 -17.58
CA GLU A 148 14.12 6.91 -17.29
C GLU A 148 14.13 7.21 -15.78
N ILE A 149 13.74 6.24 -14.95
CA ILE A 149 13.61 6.40 -13.49
C ILE A 149 14.85 5.78 -12.81
N ALA A 150 15.56 6.61 -12.04
CA ALA A 150 16.73 6.15 -11.32
C ALA A 150 16.34 5.22 -10.15
N SER A 151 17.12 4.14 -9.96
CA SER A 151 16.95 3.26 -8.81
C SER A 151 17.49 3.90 -7.53
N MET A 152 16.75 3.75 -6.43
CA MET A 152 17.22 4.18 -5.11
C MET A 152 18.27 3.20 -4.54
N PRO A 153 19.26 3.69 -3.76
CA PRO A 153 20.40 2.90 -3.30
C PRO A 153 20.05 2.02 -2.09
N LYS A 154 19.01 1.18 -2.22
CA LYS A 154 18.72 0.11 -1.25
C LYS A 154 19.19 -1.23 -1.81
N SER A 155 20.08 -1.92 -1.10
CA SER A 155 20.71 -3.16 -1.55
C SER A 155 19.69 -4.25 -1.92
N ARG A 156 18.55 -4.32 -1.21
CA ARG A 156 17.45 -5.26 -1.52
C ARG A 156 16.83 -5.02 -2.90
N TYR A 157 16.86 -3.78 -3.41
CA TYR A 157 16.22 -3.45 -4.68
C TYR A 157 16.95 -4.06 -5.88
N ALA A 158 18.27 -4.20 -5.81
CA ALA A 158 19.02 -4.91 -6.85
C ALA A 158 18.58 -6.39 -6.96
N ILE A 159 18.34 -7.06 -5.83
CA ILE A 159 17.83 -8.43 -5.76
C ILE A 159 16.41 -8.50 -6.33
N MET A 160 15.53 -7.62 -5.85
CA MET A 160 14.12 -7.61 -6.24
C MET A 160 13.93 -7.24 -7.71
N THR A 161 14.65 -6.23 -8.22
CA THR A 161 14.56 -5.81 -9.63
C THR A 161 14.95 -6.95 -10.57
N ARG A 162 16.02 -7.68 -10.24
CA ARG A 162 16.42 -8.84 -11.02
C ARG A 162 15.34 -9.91 -11.04
N TYR A 163 14.87 -10.32 -9.87
CA TYR A 163 13.82 -11.33 -9.74
C TYR A 163 12.53 -10.92 -10.46
N MET A 164 12.07 -9.67 -10.23
CA MET A 164 10.86 -9.14 -10.84
C MET A 164 10.99 -8.91 -12.36
N GLY A 165 12.20 -8.76 -12.86
CA GLY A 165 12.49 -8.72 -14.31
C GLY A 165 12.40 -10.10 -14.98
N GLU A 166 12.52 -11.17 -14.22
CA GLU A 166 12.47 -12.57 -14.69
C GLU A 166 11.08 -13.20 -14.41
N THR A 167 10.27 -12.61 -13.54
CA THR A 167 8.97 -13.15 -13.07
C THR A 167 7.84 -12.21 -13.47
N GLY A 168 6.85 -12.72 -14.21
CA GLY A 168 5.78 -11.88 -14.76
C GLY A 168 6.26 -10.96 -15.90
N THR A 169 5.44 -9.97 -16.25
CA THR A 169 5.73 -9.06 -17.39
C THR A 169 5.83 -7.58 -16.99
N LEU A 170 5.28 -7.20 -15.81
CA LEU A 170 5.22 -5.81 -15.34
C LEU A 170 5.85 -5.60 -13.95
N GLY A 171 6.65 -6.56 -13.45
CA GLY A 171 7.26 -6.49 -12.13
C GLY A 171 8.17 -5.26 -11.93
N THR A 172 8.97 -4.90 -12.93
CA THR A 172 9.78 -3.67 -12.89
C THR A 172 8.92 -2.40 -12.95
N SER A 173 7.83 -2.40 -13.72
CA SER A 173 6.87 -1.29 -13.71
C SER A 173 6.22 -1.11 -12.35
N MET A 174 5.88 -2.21 -11.65
CA MET A 174 5.38 -2.15 -10.28
C MET A 174 6.39 -1.46 -9.36
N MET A 175 7.65 -1.87 -9.40
CA MET A 175 8.69 -1.34 -8.50
C MET A 175 9.00 0.13 -8.72
N TYR A 176 9.08 0.57 -9.96
CA TYR A 176 9.62 1.91 -10.29
C TYR A 176 8.57 2.97 -10.59
N ARG A 177 7.35 2.57 -10.93
CA ARG A 177 6.35 3.49 -11.49
C ARG A 177 5.03 3.54 -10.75
N SER A 178 4.77 2.60 -9.85
CA SER A 178 3.51 2.58 -9.10
C SER A 178 3.64 3.31 -7.78
N ALA A 179 2.54 3.93 -7.34
CA ALA A 179 2.39 4.52 -6.02
C ALA A 179 0.99 4.24 -5.48
N THR A 180 0.91 3.98 -4.19
CA THR A 180 -0.30 3.53 -3.50
C THR A 180 -0.58 4.37 -2.26
N VAL A 181 -1.82 4.28 -1.79
CA VAL A 181 -2.19 4.51 -0.41
C VAL A 181 -2.61 3.18 0.21
N GLN A 182 -2.19 2.92 1.44
CA GLN A 182 -2.46 1.69 2.18
C GLN A 182 -3.04 2.02 3.55
N THR A 183 -3.92 1.14 4.03
CA THR A 183 -4.52 1.27 5.36
C THR A 183 -4.24 0.02 6.17
N ASN A 184 -3.69 0.20 7.37
CA ASN A 184 -3.35 -0.86 8.32
C ASN A 184 -4.37 -0.86 9.45
N LEU A 185 -5.09 -1.96 9.63
CA LEU A 185 -6.13 -2.10 10.65
C LEU A 185 -5.92 -3.35 11.51
N ASP A 186 -6.17 -3.18 12.79
CA ASP A 186 -6.02 -4.21 13.81
C ASP A 186 -7.19 -5.20 13.85
N PHE A 187 -6.97 -6.33 14.52
CA PHE A 187 -7.95 -7.35 14.80
C PHE A 187 -7.88 -7.84 16.28
N SER A 188 -8.95 -8.44 16.78
CA SER A 188 -9.03 -8.90 18.18
C SER A 188 -8.57 -10.35 18.39
N GLY A 189 -8.42 -11.12 17.33
CA GLY A 189 -8.04 -12.53 17.34
C GLY A 189 -8.36 -13.18 16.00
N GLU A 190 -8.14 -14.51 15.90
CA GLU A 190 -8.26 -15.22 14.64
C GLU A 190 -9.63 -15.09 13.98
N ALA A 191 -10.72 -15.24 14.73
CA ALA A 191 -12.07 -15.16 14.17
C ALA A 191 -12.38 -13.77 13.60
N ASP A 192 -11.98 -12.70 14.27
CA ASP A 192 -12.13 -11.33 13.81
C ASP A 192 -11.23 -11.04 12.61
N MET A 193 -9.97 -11.51 12.65
CA MET A 193 -9.03 -11.43 11.53
C MET A 193 -9.61 -12.07 10.27
N VAL A 194 -10.15 -13.30 10.38
CA VAL A 194 -10.75 -14.03 9.25
C VAL A 194 -11.91 -13.26 8.63
N ARG A 195 -12.83 -12.73 9.45
CA ARG A 195 -13.97 -11.94 8.97
C ARG A 195 -13.52 -10.69 8.24
N LYS A 196 -12.63 -9.91 8.87
CA LYS A 196 -12.07 -8.67 8.29
C LYS A 196 -11.30 -8.94 7.00
N LEU A 197 -10.45 -9.97 6.98
CA LEU A 197 -9.67 -10.33 5.79
C LEU A 197 -10.58 -10.73 4.62
N ARG A 198 -11.62 -11.53 4.86
CA ARG A 198 -12.61 -11.92 3.84
C ARG A 198 -13.34 -10.71 3.26
N VAL A 199 -13.86 -9.84 4.10
CA VAL A 199 -14.54 -8.60 3.68
C VAL A 199 -13.58 -7.72 2.88
N SER A 200 -12.37 -7.49 3.39
CA SER A 200 -11.38 -6.63 2.74
C SER A 200 -10.96 -7.17 1.38
N LEU A 201 -10.66 -8.46 1.26
CA LEU A 201 -10.30 -9.08 -0.02
C LEU A 201 -11.46 -9.00 -1.02
N ALA A 202 -12.69 -9.35 -0.61
CA ALA A 202 -13.84 -9.31 -1.50
C ALA A 202 -14.13 -7.89 -2.00
N LEU A 203 -14.05 -6.87 -1.13
CA LEU A 203 -14.30 -5.47 -1.48
C LEU A 203 -13.08 -4.74 -2.08
N GLN A 204 -11.92 -5.39 -2.18
CA GLN A 204 -10.75 -4.72 -2.75
C GLN A 204 -10.96 -4.23 -4.19
N PRO A 205 -11.62 -4.97 -5.10
CA PRO A 205 -11.98 -4.43 -6.42
C PRO A 205 -12.88 -3.20 -6.34
N VAL A 206 -13.77 -3.13 -5.36
CA VAL A 206 -14.64 -1.95 -5.15
C VAL A 206 -13.79 -0.74 -4.73
N ALA A 207 -12.84 -0.93 -3.81
CA ALA A 207 -11.87 0.11 -3.47
C ALA A 207 -11.03 0.52 -4.69
N THR A 208 -10.56 -0.43 -5.51
CA THR A 208 -9.87 -0.13 -6.77
C THR A 208 -10.72 0.74 -7.69
N ALA A 209 -12.03 0.47 -7.83
CA ALA A 209 -12.92 1.27 -8.66
C ALA A 209 -13.10 2.70 -8.14
N LEU A 210 -13.28 2.86 -6.83
CA LEU A 210 -13.49 4.16 -6.17
C LEU A 210 -12.22 5.04 -6.23
N PHE A 211 -11.04 4.42 -6.10
CA PHE A 211 -9.75 5.10 -6.02
C PHE A 211 -8.94 5.02 -7.33
N ALA A 212 -9.53 4.56 -8.45
CA ALA A 212 -8.84 4.49 -9.73
C ALA A 212 -8.27 5.87 -10.12
N ASN A 213 -6.94 5.97 -10.26
CA ASN A 213 -6.21 7.22 -10.47
C ASN A 213 -4.91 7.05 -11.26
N SER A 214 -4.90 6.13 -12.26
CA SER A 214 -3.72 5.88 -13.09
C SER A 214 -4.06 5.56 -14.55
N PRO A 215 -4.76 6.46 -15.28
CA PRO A 215 -5.17 6.17 -16.65
C PRO A 215 -4.05 6.35 -17.69
N PHE A 216 -2.92 6.94 -17.30
CA PHE A 216 -1.82 7.27 -18.23
C PHE A 216 -0.53 6.57 -17.85
N ALA A 217 0.25 6.19 -18.86
CA ALA A 217 1.62 5.72 -18.73
C ALA A 217 2.38 5.89 -20.05
N ASN A 218 3.70 6.10 -20.01
CA ASN A 218 4.54 6.28 -21.21
C ASN A 218 4.05 7.41 -22.13
N GLY A 219 3.53 8.50 -21.54
CA GLY A 219 3.04 9.66 -22.29
C GLY A 219 1.72 9.47 -23.02
N ARG A 220 0.93 8.43 -22.70
CA ARG A 220 -0.32 8.11 -23.39
C ARG A 220 -1.34 7.46 -22.47
N GLU A 221 -2.60 7.42 -22.92
CA GLU A 221 -3.65 6.61 -22.29
C GLU A 221 -3.30 5.12 -22.35
N THR A 222 -3.63 4.41 -21.27
CA THR A 222 -3.40 2.98 -21.12
C THR A 222 -4.60 2.11 -21.52
N GLY A 223 -5.79 2.70 -21.54
CA GLY A 223 -7.05 1.98 -21.66
C GLY A 223 -7.56 1.41 -20.32
N TYR A 224 -6.91 1.75 -19.22
CA TYR A 224 -7.29 1.40 -17.85
C TYR A 224 -7.59 2.67 -17.04
N LEU A 225 -8.47 2.57 -16.06
CA LEU A 225 -8.69 3.60 -15.06
C LEU A 225 -7.69 3.46 -13.89
N SER A 226 -7.42 2.20 -13.48
CA SER A 226 -6.30 1.87 -12.59
C SER A 226 -5.29 0.99 -13.33
N TYR A 227 -4.36 1.61 -14.04
CA TYR A 227 -3.26 0.87 -14.67
C TYR A 227 -2.32 0.26 -13.63
N ARG A 228 -2.23 0.86 -12.44
CA ARG A 228 -1.52 0.28 -11.29
C ARG A 228 -2.06 -1.10 -10.95
N SER A 229 -3.38 -1.27 -10.87
CA SER A 229 -3.96 -2.58 -10.56
C SER A 229 -3.66 -3.62 -11.66
N GLU A 230 -3.65 -3.22 -12.94
CA GLU A 230 -3.22 -4.10 -14.04
C GLU A 230 -1.73 -4.47 -13.93
N ILE A 231 -0.87 -3.53 -13.56
CA ILE A 231 0.55 -3.80 -13.30
C ILE A 231 0.71 -4.87 -12.23
N TRP A 232 -0.01 -4.76 -11.10
CA TRP A 232 0.04 -5.73 -10.00
C TRP A 232 -0.47 -7.12 -10.39
N ARG A 233 -1.45 -7.21 -11.29
CA ARG A 233 -1.94 -8.47 -11.85
C ARG A 233 -0.91 -9.20 -12.71
N ASN A 234 0.08 -8.50 -13.23
CA ASN A 234 1.12 -9.04 -14.12
C ASN A 234 2.51 -9.00 -13.46
N THR A 235 2.58 -9.11 -12.12
CA THR A 235 3.83 -9.04 -11.36
C THR A 235 4.35 -10.44 -11.01
N ASP A 236 3.84 -11.07 -9.96
CA ASP A 236 4.28 -12.40 -9.48
C ASP A 236 3.09 -13.13 -8.84
N ASP A 237 2.55 -14.11 -9.51
CA ASP A 237 1.36 -14.86 -9.07
C ASP A 237 1.57 -15.63 -7.77
N ASN A 238 2.83 -15.91 -7.37
CA ASN A 238 3.09 -16.60 -6.11
C ASN A 238 2.82 -15.73 -4.89
N ARG A 239 2.96 -14.40 -5.03
CA ARG A 239 2.89 -13.45 -3.89
C ARG A 239 1.85 -12.35 -4.01
N THR A 240 1.21 -12.19 -5.18
CA THR A 240 0.14 -11.20 -5.43
C THR A 240 -1.22 -11.88 -5.49
N GLY A 241 -2.30 -11.12 -5.50
CA GLY A 241 -3.63 -11.61 -5.82
C GLY A 241 -4.62 -11.65 -4.66
N MET A 242 -5.75 -12.32 -4.92
CA MET A 242 -6.95 -12.31 -4.07
C MET A 242 -6.97 -13.41 -3.01
N LEU A 243 -6.03 -14.35 -3.00
CA LEU A 243 -5.93 -15.44 -2.04
C LEU A 243 -7.25 -16.23 -1.89
N PRO A 244 -7.71 -17.01 -2.89
CA PRO A 244 -9.02 -17.67 -2.86
C PRO A 244 -9.20 -18.60 -1.66
N PHE A 245 -8.14 -19.23 -1.18
CA PHE A 245 -8.16 -20.13 0.00
C PHE A 245 -8.63 -19.43 1.29
N VAL A 246 -8.62 -18.09 1.36
CA VAL A 246 -9.14 -17.33 2.51
C VAL A 246 -10.65 -17.54 2.68
N PHE A 247 -11.37 -17.81 1.61
CA PHE A 247 -12.82 -18.04 1.61
C PHE A 247 -13.20 -19.50 1.90
N GLU A 248 -12.25 -20.42 1.94
CA GLU A 248 -12.47 -21.83 2.27
C GLU A 248 -12.86 -22.01 3.75
N PRO A 249 -13.65 -23.05 4.07
CA PRO A 249 -13.90 -23.45 5.46
C PRO A 249 -12.60 -23.77 6.21
N GLY A 250 -12.50 -23.35 7.46
CA GLY A 250 -11.33 -23.65 8.31
C GLY A 250 -10.10 -22.78 8.04
N PHE A 251 -10.25 -21.71 7.24
CA PHE A 251 -9.17 -20.72 7.09
C PHE A 251 -8.86 -20.03 8.42
N GLY A 252 -7.58 -19.82 8.70
CA GLY A 252 -7.03 -19.13 9.86
C GLY A 252 -5.53 -18.87 9.69
N PHE A 253 -4.85 -18.51 10.79
CA PHE A 253 -3.40 -18.22 10.78
C PHE A 253 -2.57 -19.37 10.25
N GLU A 254 -2.93 -20.61 10.58
CA GLU A 254 -2.20 -21.79 10.09
C GLU A 254 -2.19 -21.87 8.55
N ARG A 255 -3.34 -21.66 7.92
CA ARG A 255 -3.47 -21.74 6.47
C ARG A 255 -2.75 -20.57 5.78
N TYR A 256 -2.76 -19.38 6.40
CA TYR A 256 -1.98 -18.24 5.91
C TYR A 256 -0.48 -18.49 6.04
N ALA A 257 -0.02 -19.08 7.15
CA ALA A 257 1.38 -19.46 7.31
C ALA A 257 1.83 -20.48 6.26
N ASP A 258 0.99 -21.47 5.93
CA ASP A 258 1.29 -22.43 4.86
C ASP A 258 1.47 -21.74 3.50
N TYR A 259 0.56 -20.82 3.14
CA TYR A 259 0.71 -20.00 1.95
C TYR A 259 2.03 -19.24 1.95
N ALA A 260 2.32 -18.53 3.04
CA ALA A 260 3.54 -17.72 3.13
C ALA A 260 4.81 -18.57 3.03
N LEU A 261 4.83 -19.78 3.59
CA LEU A 261 5.96 -20.72 3.49
C LEU A 261 6.21 -21.21 2.05
N ASP A 262 5.17 -21.21 1.20
CA ASP A 262 5.26 -21.65 -0.19
C ASP A 262 5.64 -20.51 -1.16
N VAL A 263 5.60 -19.25 -0.70
CA VAL A 263 6.06 -18.10 -1.51
C VAL A 263 7.59 -18.10 -1.58
N PRO A 264 8.20 -18.02 -2.79
CA PRO A 264 9.64 -17.94 -2.93
C PRO A 264 10.23 -16.73 -2.21
N MET A 265 11.36 -16.91 -1.55
CA MET A 265 12.06 -15.84 -0.82
C MET A 265 12.72 -14.83 -1.77
N TYR A 266 13.08 -13.67 -1.25
CA TYR A 266 13.96 -12.70 -1.92
C TYR A 266 15.34 -12.65 -1.29
N PHE A 267 15.42 -12.43 0.01
CA PHE A 267 16.65 -12.21 0.74
C PHE A 267 16.55 -12.67 2.18
N VAL A 268 17.70 -12.84 2.80
CA VAL A 268 17.89 -12.96 4.25
C VAL A 268 18.85 -11.85 4.69
N ILE A 269 18.67 -11.31 5.89
CA ILE A 269 19.55 -10.26 6.42
C ILE A 269 20.48 -10.88 7.47
N ARG A 270 21.80 -10.70 7.29
CA ARG A 270 22.83 -11.07 8.28
C ARG A 270 23.85 -9.92 8.37
N ASP A 271 24.19 -9.54 9.57
CA ASP A 271 25.16 -8.44 9.81
C ASP A 271 24.85 -7.16 9.01
N LYS A 272 23.56 -6.79 8.94
CA LYS A 272 23.04 -5.66 8.14
C LYS A 272 23.25 -5.77 6.62
N LYS A 273 23.58 -6.96 6.11
CA LYS A 273 23.75 -7.24 4.68
C LYS A 273 22.61 -8.11 4.16
N TYR A 274 22.12 -7.78 2.97
CA TYR A 274 21.14 -8.58 2.26
C TYR A 274 21.85 -9.72 1.54
N ILE A 275 21.52 -10.96 1.90
CA ILE A 275 21.97 -12.18 1.22
C ILE A 275 20.90 -12.56 0.21
N ASN A 276 21.28 -12.64 -1.06
CA ASN A 276 20.36 -13.01 -2.13
C ASN A 276 20.01 -14.50 -2.04
N VAL A 277 18.74 -14.79 -1.75
CA VAL A 277 18.12 -16.13 -1.76
C VAL A 277 16.85 -16.12 -2.63
N ALA A 278 16.82 -15.26 -3.65
CA ALA A 278 15.66 -15.11 -4.52
C ALA A 278 15.31 -16.41 -5.22
N GLY A 279 14.05 -16.82 -5.08
CA GLY A 279 13.54 -18.08 -5.62
C GLY A 279 13.68 -19.30 -4.69
N GLU A 280 14.44 -19.19 -3.59
CA GLU A 280 14.61 -20.27 -2.63
C GLU A 280 13.38 -20.46 -1.75
N SER A 281 13.23 -21.68 -1.19
CA SER A 281 12.11 -22.06 -0.34
C SER A 281 12.36 -21.70 1.12
N PHE A 282 11.38 -21.05 1.77
CA PHE A 282 11.43 -20.84 3.22
C PHE A 282 11.35 -22.17 4.01
N ARG A 283 10.68 -23.20 3.45
CA ARG A 283 10.66 -24.55 4.06
C ARG A 283 12.06 -25.17 4.08
N ASP A 284 12.85 -25.01 3.02
CA ASP A 284 14.24 -25.45 3.01
C ASP A 284 15.10 -24.68 4.00
N PHE A 285 14.80 -23.40 4.23
CA PHE A 285 15.47 -22.62 5.28
C PHE A 285 15.15 -23.15 6.67
N LEU A 286 13.89 -23.49 6.97
CA LEU A 286 13.52 -24.16 8.24
C LEU A 286 14.31 -25.45 8.51
N ASP A 287 14.62 -26.18 7.46
CA ASP A 287 15.39 -27.42 7.53
C ASP A 287 16.92 -27.23 7.48
N GLY A 288 17.41 -25.98 7.41
CA GLY A 288 18.83 -25.65 7.31
C GLY A 288 19.47 -26.05 5.98
N ARG A 289 18.65 -26.12 4.91
CA ARG A 289 19.09 -26.56 3.57
C ARG A 289 19.30 -25.43 2.57
N LEU A 290 19.26 -24.16 2.99
CA LEU A 290 19.55 -23.05 2.07
C LEU A 290 20.98 -23.14 1.56
N PRO A 291 21.22 -23.14 0.23
CA PRO A 291 22.57 -23.22 -0.34
C PRO A 291 23.49 -22.06 0.10
N GLN A 292 22.90 -20.88 0.29
CA GLN A 292 23.63 -19.67 0.68
C GLN A 292 23.93 -19.60 2.18
N LEU A 293 23.21 -20.36 3.01
CA LEU A 293 23.31 -20.41 4.48
C LEU A 293 23.23 -21.86 4.99
N PRO A 294 24.17 -22.75 4.60
CA PRO A 294 24.08 -24.18 4.90
C PRO A 294 24.15 -24.44 6.40
N GLY A 295 23.15 -25.16 6.93
CA GLY A 295 23.01 -25.49 8.34
C GLY A 295 22.41 -24.41 9.22
N GLU A 296 22.22 -23.19 8.71
CA GLU A 296 21.48 -22.15 9.43
C GLU A 296 19.97 -22.36 9.35
N LYS A 297 19.28 -22.00 10.42
CA LYS A 297 17.82 -21.98 10.50
C LYS A 297 17.32 -20.55 10.68
N PRO A 298 16.09 -20.25 10.21
CA PRO A 298 15.55 -18.91 10.30
C PRO A 298 15.21 -18.50 11.74
N THR A 299 15.21 -17.19 11.95
CA THR A 299 14.70 -16.52 13.15
C THR A 299 13.29 -15.97 12.92
N ILE A 300 12.61 -15.55 14.00
CA ILE A 300 11.33 -14.84 13.90
C ILE A 300 11.48 -13.57 13.03
N LYS A 301 12.63 -12.88 13.10
CA LYS A 301 12.88 -11.71 12.24
C LYS A 301 12.95 -12.08 10.76
N ASP A 302 13.56 -13.20 10.41
CA ASP A 302 13.57 -13.69 9.01
C ASP A 302 12.15 -13.98 8.50
N TRP A 303 11.28 -14.51 9.38
CA TRP A 303 9.88 -14.74 9.07
C TRP A 303 9.11 -13.43 8.85
N GLU A 304 9.25 -12.46 9.74
CA GLU A 304 8.64 -11.13 9.62
C GLU A 304 9.11 -10.41 8.34
N ASP A 305 10.41 -10.49 8.03
CA ASP A 305 10.98 -9.94 6.81
C ASP A 305 10.41 -10.64 5.56
N HIS A 306 10.26 -11.97 5.60
CA HIS A 306 9.64 -12.72 4.52
C HIS A 306 8.17 -12.35 4.32
N LEU A 307 7.36 -12.26 5.40
CA LEU A 307 5.96 -11.79 5.33
C LEU A 307 5.86 -10.39 4.71
N SER A 308 6.85 -9.52 4.93
CA SER A 308 6.88 -8.19 4.32
C SER A 308 7.07 -8.20 2.80
N THR A 309 7.51 -9.34 2.23
CA THR A 309 7.71 -9.52 0.78
C THR A 309 6.55 -10.20 0.07
N LEU A 310 5.47 -10.50 0.77
CA LEU A 310 4.21 -10.96 0.19
C LEU A 310 3.36 -9.74 -0.18
N PHE A 311 2.74 -9.76 -1.35
CA PHE A 311 2.02 -8.60 -1.89
C PHE A 311 0.60 -8.94 -2.35
N PRO A 312 -0.21 -9.69 -1.58
CA PRO A 312 -1.62 -9.88 -1.92
C PRO A 312 -2.38 -8.55 -1.83
N GLU A 313 -3.60 -8.52 -2.36
CA GLU A 313 -4.47 -7.33 -2.32
C GLU A 313 -4.74 -6.87 -0.87
N VAL A 314 -4.81 -7.81 0.07
CA VAL A 314 -4.80 -7.54 1.52
C VAL A 314 -3.78 -8.45 2.17
N ARG A 315 -2.80 -7.87 2.84
CA ARG A 315 -1.71 -8.60 3.50
C ARG A 315 -1.98 -8.77 5.00
N LEU A 316 -1.80 -9.98 5.49
CA LEU A 316 -1.78 -10.25 6.93
C LEU A 316 -0.33 -10.21 7.45
N LYS A 317 -0.13 -9.33 8.42
CA LYS A 317 1.05 -9.28 9.30
C LYS A 317 0.56 -9.40 10.75
N GLN A 318 0.99 -8.50 11.63
CA GLN A 318 0.36 -8.31 12.95
C GLN A 318 -0.89 -7.40 12.88
N PHE A 319 -1.30 -7.05 11.70
CA PHE A 319 -2.48 -6.27 11.33
C PHE A 319 -2.85 -6.63 9.88
N LEU A 320 -4.01 -6.18 9.43
CA LEU A 320 -4.43 -6.28 8.04
C LEU A 320 -4.06 -5.00 7.28
N GLU A 321 -3.42 -5.15 6.14
CA GLU A 321 -2.96 -4.05 5.29
C GLU A 321 -3.67 -4.11 3.95
N MET A 322 -4.59 -3.19 3.72
CA MET A 322 -5.32 -3.03 2.46
C MET A 322 -4.48 -2.23 1.47
N ARG A 323 -4.19 -2.79 0.27
CA ARG A 323 -3.10 -2.37 -0.61
C ARG A 323 -3.51 -1.97 -2.03
N GLY A 324 -4.73 -2.26 -2.44
CA GLY A 324 -5.15 -2.21 -3.85
C GLY A 324 -5.56 -0.84 -4.37
N ALA A 325 -5.49 0.24 -3.60
CA ALA A 325 -5.86 1.57 -4.05
C ALA A 325 -4.71 2.32 -4.73
N ASP A 326 -5.02 3.08 -5.79
CA ASP A 326 -4.08 4.03 -6.38
C ASP A 326 -3.83 5.19 -5.41
N MET A 327 -2.64 5.77 -5.45
CA MET A 327 -2.36 7.04 -4.79
C MET A 327 -3.24 8.15 -5.38
N GLY A 328 -3.72 9.07 -4.53
CA GLY A 328 -4.53 10.23 -4.88
C GLY A 328 -4.03 11.51 -4.22
N ASP A 329 -4.89 12.52 -4.15
CA ASP A 329 -4.63 13.74 -3.37
C ASP A 329 -4.73 13.49 -1.85
N GLU A 330 -4.39 14.51 -1.06
CA GLU A 330 -4.40 14.43 0.42
C GLU A 330 -5.78 13.98 0.96
N ALA A 331 -6.88 14.41 0.33
CA ALA A 331 -8.23 14.03 0.75
C ALA A 331 -8.50 12.54 0.47
N HIS A 332 -8.06 12.00 -0.68
CA HIS A 332 -8.20 10.58 -1.02
C HIS A 332 -7.33 9.69 -0.11
N VAL A 333 -6.16 10.15 0.35
CA VAL A 333 -5.34 9.41 1.32
C VAL A 333 -6.11 9.14 2.60
N VAL A 334 -6.75 10.16 3.19
CA VAL A 334 -7.55 9.98 4.41
C VAL A 334 -8.84 9.22 4.12
N ALA A 335 -9.45 9.43 2.94
CA ALA A 335 -10.69 8.76 2.55
C ALA A 335 -10.54 7.23 2.47
N LEU A 336 -9.38 6.69 2.03
CA LEU A 336 -9.15 5.26 2.04
C LEU A 336 -9.18 4.68 3.45
N SER A 337 -8.49 5.34 4.38
CA SER A 337 -8.50 4.94 5.79
C SER A 337 -9.89 5.07 6.41
N ALA A 338 -10.66 6.12 6.04
CA ALA A 338 -12.04 6.30 6.47
C ALA A 338 -12.96 5.18 5.96
N PHE A 339 -12.84 4.83 4.68
CA PHE A 339 -13.61 3.75 4.07
C PHE A 339 -13.41 2.41 4.80
N TRP A 340 -12.14 1.98 4.94
CA TRP A 340 -11.85 0.70 5.57
C TRP A 340 -12.14 0.71 7.08
N THR A 341 -11.85 1.80 7.78
CA THR A 341 -12.16 1.93 9.22
C THR A 341 -13.66 1.86 9.46
N GLY A 342 -14.46 2.55 8.65
CA GLY A 342 -15.92 2.55 8.76
C GLY A 342 -16.51 1.16 8.50
N LEU A 343 -15.96 0.39 7.58
CA LEU A 343 -16.40 -0.98 7.29
C LEU A 343 -15.98 -2.00 8.34
N LEU A 344 -14.76 -1.87 8.92
CA LEU A 344 -14.13 -2.97 9.66
C LEU A 344 -14.05 -2.74 11.17
N TYR A 345 -14.18 -1.51 11.66
CA TYR A 345 -14.06 -1.19 13.10
C TYR A 345 -15.39 -1.00 13.83
N ASP A 346 -16.49 -1.24 13.14
CA ASP A 346 -17.84 -1.30 13.70
C ASP A 346 -18.46 -2.65 13.37
N GLU A 347 -18.96 -3.37 14.38
CA GLU A 347 -19.47 -4.73 14.22
C GLU A 347 -20.69 -4.80 13.28
N ILE A 348 -21.58 -3.80 13.33
CA ILE A 348 -22.77 -3.75 12.47
C ILE A 348 -22.36 -3.49 11.01
N SER A 349 -21.37 -2.61 10.80
CA SER A 349 -20.84 -2.34 9.47
C SER A 349 -20.06 -3.53 8.91
N LEU A 350 -19.26 -4.21 9.73
CA LEU A 350 -18.55 -5.41 9.31
C LEU A 350 -19.52 -6.52 8.87
N GLU A 351 -20.60 -6.72 9.63
CA GLU A 351 -21.65 -7.68 9.23
C GLU A 351 -22.37 -7.23 7.96
N GLY A 352 -22.74 -5.95 7.84
CA GLY A 352 -23.35 -5.40 6.64
C GLY A 352 -22.48 -5.55 5.39
N ALA A 353 -21.18 -5.29 5.54
CA ALA A 353 -20.20 -5.50 4.48
C ALA A 353 -20.03 -6.98 4.10
N TRP A 354 -20.07 -7.87 5.10
CA TRP A 354 -20.05 -9.32 4.86
C TRP A 354 -21.30 -9.78 4.10
N GLU A 355 -22.49 -9.35 4.52
CA GLU A 355 -23.76 -9.66 3.81
C GLU A 355 -23.74 -9.23 2.34
N LEU A 356 -23.06 -8.12 2.04
CA LEU A 356 -22.92 -7.61 0.67
C LEU A 356 -22.10 -8.56 -0.24
N VAL A 357 -21.09 -9.27 0.32
CA VAL A 357 -20.10 -10.02 -0.46
C VAL A 357 -20.10 -11.53 -0.22
N ARG A 358 -20.77 -12.04 0.82
CA ARG A 358 -20.66 -13.43 1.27
C ARG A 358 -21.04 -14.49 0.22
N ASN A 359 -21.87 -14.10 -0.76
CA ASN A 359 -22.32 -15.00 -1.82
C ASN A 359 -21.44 -14.92 -3.08
N TRP A 360 -20.43 -14.08 -3.10
CA TRP A 360 -19.52 -13.99 -4.24
C TRP A 360 -18.65 -15.25 -4.33
N THR A 361 -18.61 -15.81 -5.52
CA THR A 361 -17.76 -16.95 -5.86
C THR A 361 -16.31 -16.51 -6.11
N ASP A 362 -15.40 -17.46 -6.23
CA ASP A 362 -14.02 -17.16 -6.65
C ASP A 362 -13.99 -16.56 -8.07
N ASP A 363 -14.85 -17.07 -8.96
CA ASP A 363 -14.98 -16.54 -10.32
C ASP A 363 -15.49 -15.09 -10.32
N ASP A 364 -16.42 -14.73 -9.43
CA ASP A 364 -16.90 -13.35 -9.27
C ASP A 364 -15.76 -12.43 -8.83
N ARG A 365 -15.00 -12.82 -7.80
CA ARG A 365 -13.88 -12.02 -7.31
C ARG A 365 -12.77 -11.86 -8.35
N GLU A 366 -12.43 -12.92 -9.07
CA GLU A 366 -11.44 -12.86 -10.15
C GLU A 366 -11.95 -12.07 -11.37
N HIS A 367 -13.23 -12.17 -11.70
CA HIS A 367 -13.87 -11.32 -12.72
C HIS A 367 -13.71 -9.83 -12.36
N LEU A 368 -14.06 -9.47 -11.13
CA LEU A 368 -13.93 -8.09 -10.67
C LEU A 368 -12.47 -7.61 -10.65
N ARG A 369 -11.55 -8.43 -10.15
CA ARG A 369 -10.11 -8.12 -10.16
C ARG A 369 -9.59 -7.85 -11.58
N ARG A 370 -10.12 -8.55 -12.59
CA ARG A 370 -9.71 -8.43 -13.99
C ARG A 370 -10.32 -7.22 -14.68
N GLU A 371 -11.62 -6.96 -14.48
CA GLU A 371 -12.35 -5.98 -15.28
C GLU A 371 -12.37 -4.59 -14.64
N VAL A 372 -12.41 -4.50 -13.31
CA VAL A 372 -12.49 -3.22 -12.59
C VAL A 372 -11.30 -2.28 -12.91
N PRO A 373 -10.06 -2.72 -13.04
CA PRO A 373 -8.98 -1.83 -13.43
C PRO A 373 -9.23 -1.07 -14.74
N ARG A 374 -10.00 -1.67 -15.65
CA ARG A 374 -10.33 -1.11 -16.96
C ARG A 374 -11.63 -0.32 -16.96
N LEU A 375 -12.67 -0.86 -16.35
CA LEU A 375 -14.05 -0.33 -16.43
C LEU A 375 -14.45 0.49 -15.20
N GLY A 376 -13.70 0.38 -14.10
CA GLY A 376 -14.00 1.08 -12.86
C GLY A 376 -15.40 0.76 -12.32
N LEU A 377 -16.14 1.80 -11.96
CA LEU A 377 -17.50 1.71 -11.43
C LEU A 377 -18.51 1.13 -12.45
N ASP A 378 -18.24 1.26 -13.74
CA ASP A 378 -19.11 0.75 -14.81
C ASP A 378 -18.92 -0.76 -15.04
N THR A 379 -18.07 -1.45 -14.28
CA THR A 379 -17.86 -2.89 -14.41
C THR A 379 -19.18 -3.64 -14.20
N PRO A 380 -19.67 -4.39 -15.20
CA PRO A 380 -20.90 -5.17 -15.04
C PRO A 380 -20.72 -6.26 -13.98
N PHE A 381 -21.70 -6.36 -13.07
CA PHE A 381 -21.68 -7.36 -12.02
C PHE A 381 -23.12 -7.75 -11.63
N ASP A 382 -23.41 -9.06 -11.65
CA ASP A 382 -24.75 -9.62 -11.44
C ASP A 382 -25.77 -8.95 -12.39
N ARG A 383 -26.81 -8.30 -11.89
CA ARG A 383 -27.86 -7.61 -12.68
C ARG A 383 -27.63 -6.10 -12.76
N SER A 384 -26.50 -5.61 -12.30
CA SER A 384 -26.18 -4.19 -12.18
C SER A 384 -24.70 -3.92 -12.53
N SER A 385 -24.04 -3.06 -11.76
CA SER A 385 -22.62 -2.74 -11.89
C SER A 385 -21.96 -2.59 -10.52
N ILE A 386 -20.66 -2.50 -10.52
CA ILE A 386 -19.88 -2.23 -9.30
C ILE A 386 -20.25 -0.89 -8.69
N PHE A 387 -20.81 0.06 -9.43
CA PHE A 387 -21.29 1.32 -8.89
C PHE A 387 -22.28 1.14 -7.73
N ASP A 388 -23.28 0.25 -7.89
CA ASP A 388 -24.28 0.03 -6.83
C ASP A 388 -23.68 -0.62 -5.59
N ILE A 389 -22.71 -1.52 -5.79
CA ILE A 389 -21.97 -2.13 -4.67
C ILE A 389 -21.09 -1.06 -3.96
N ALA A 390 -20.44 -0.21 -4.72
CA ALA A 390 -19.61 0.87 -4.19
C ALA A 390 -20.44 1.87 -3.38
N ALA A 391 -21.61 2.26 -3.91
CA ALA A 391 -22.53 3.15 -3.18
C ALA A 391 -23.00 2.55 -1.85
N GLN A 392 -23.35 1.25 -1.84
CA GLN A 392 -23.73 0.54 -0.63
C GLN A 392 -22.56 0.45 0.36
N ALA A 393 -21.35 0.10 -0.11
CA ALA A 393 -20.16 -0.02 0.73
C ALA A 393 -19.79 1.33 1.37
N VAL A 394 -19.86 2.44 0.62
CA VAL A 394 -19.63 3.80 1.16
C VAL A 394 -20.69 4.14 2.22
N GLY A 395 -21.96 3.85 1.99
CA GLY A 395 -23.01 4.08 3.00
C GLY A 395 -22.85 3.23 4.26
N ILE A 396 -22.38 1.98 4.14
CA ILE A 396 -22.07 1.13 5.30
C ILE A 396 -20.85 1.72 6.07
N ALA A 397 -19.83 2.18 5.36
CA ALA A 397 -18.67 2.81 5.98
C ALA A 397 -19.05 4.09 6.72
N GLU A 398 -19.86 4.97 6.12
CA GLU A 398 -20.40 6.17 6.73
C GLU A 398 -21.14 5.84 8.04
N ALA A 399 -22.08 4.88 7.99
CA ALA A 399 -22.82 4.46 9.18
C ALA A 399 -21.92 3.91 10.29
N GLY A 400 -20.82 3.23 9.94
CA GLY A 400 -19.80 2.76 10.88
C GLY A 400 -19.07 3.90 11.56
N LEU A 401 -18.63 4.90 10.78
CA LEU A 401 -17.95 6.08 11.32
C LEU A 401 -18.88 6.91 12.26
N VAL A 402 -20.16 7.07 11.88
CA VAL A 402 -21.15 7.70 12.77
C VAL A 402 -21.24 6.97 14.11
N ARG A 403 -21.32 5.62 14.11
CA ARG A 403 -21.42 4.84 15.37
C ARG A 403 -20.12 4.84 16.16
N ARG A 404 -18.96 4.95 15.51
CA ARG A 404 -17.67 5.16 16.19
C ARG A 404 -17.63 6.46 16.96
N ASN A 405 -18.36 7.47 16.52
CA ASN A 405 -18.56 8.77 17.19
C ASN A 405 -17.25 9.42 17.68
N ARG A 406 -16.22 9.43 16.84
CA ARG A 406 -14.95 10.14 17.10
C ARG A 406 -15.09 11.56 16.61
N LEU A 407 -15.03 12.53 17.51
CA LEU A 407 -15.23 13.95 17.20
C LEU A 407 -13.91 14.71 17.24
N ASN A 408 -13.74 15.62 16.28
CA ASN A 408 -12.65 16.61 16.31
C ASN A 408 -12.97 17.79 17.24
N GLY A 409 -12.03 18.71 17.39
CA GLY A 409 -12.20 19.90 18.24
C GLY A 409 -13.34 20.83 17.82
N SER A 410 -13.89 20.67 16.60
CA SER A 410 -15.05 21.43 16.08
C SER A 410 -16.38 20.67 16.20
N GLY A 411 -16.35 19.47 16.79
CA GLY A 411 -17.54 18.65 16.97
C GLY A 411 -17.99 17.89 15.71
N GLN A 412 -17.13 17.76 14.68
CA GLN A 412 -17.39 16.97 13.49
C GLN A 412 -16.86 15.55 13.70
N ASP A 413 -17.61 14.55 13.26
CA ASP A 413 -17.17 13.17 13.28
C ASP A 413 -16.30 12.80 12.06
N GLU A 414 -15.85 11.54 12.02
CA GLU A 414 -14.93 11.04 10.99
C GLU A 414 -15.57 10.92 9.59
N THR A 415 -16.88 11.06 9.44
CA THR A 415 -17.58 10.99 8.13
C THR A 415 -17.14 12.07 7.18
N ILE A 416 -16.65 13.21 7.68
CA ILE A 416 -16.12 14.29 6.84
C ILE A 416 -15.02 13.84 5.89
N TYR A 417 -14.32 12.75 6.20
CA TYR A 417 -13.25 12.19 5.37
C TYR A 417 -13.76 11.31 4.23
N LEU A 418 -15.06 10.98 4.17
CA LEU A 418 -15.66 10.26 3.04
C LEU A 418 -16.04 11.16 1.87
N ALA A 419 -15.95 12.48 2.00
CA ALA A 419 -16.35 13.44 0.97
C ALA A 419 -15.82 13.15 -0.44
N PRO A 420 -14.56 12.71 -0.68
CA PRO A 420 -14.09 12.34 -2.02
C PRO A 420 -14.85 11.15 -2.61
N LEU A 421 -15.25 10.19 -1.78
CA LEU A 421 -16.01 9.00 -2.22
C LEU A 421 -17.47 9.35 -2.48
N GLU A 422 -18.08 10.18 -1.65
CA GLU A 422 -19.42 10.72 -1.88
C GLU A 422 -19.50 11.47 -3.21
N GLU A 423 -18.48 12.28 -3.52
CA GLU A 423 -18.36 12.96 -4.81
C GLU A 423 -18.22 11.97 -5.97
N THR A 424 -17.42 10.90 -5.79
CA THR A 424 -17.27 9.83 -6.78
C THR A 424 -18.62 9.11 -7.02
N ILE A 425 -19.37 8.78 -5.97
CA ILE A 425 -20.70 8.17 -6.08
C ILE A 425 -21.69 9.15 -6.72
N ARG A 426 -21.71 10.41 -6.30
CA ARG A 426 -22.61 11.43 -6.83
C ARG A 426 -22.43 11.67 -8.32
N THR A 427 -21.18 11.64 -8.80
CA THR A 427 -20.84 11.91 -10.21
C THR A 427 -20.76 10.68 -11.09
N GLY A 428 -20.61 9.50 -10.48
CA GLY A 428 -20.29 8.26 -11.18
C GLY A 428 -18.87 8.24 -11.75
N LYS A 429 -17.99 9.15 -11.34
CA LYS A 429 -16.64 9.32 -11.92
C LYS A 429 -15.54 9.26 -10.86
N ALA A 430 -14.74 8.22 -10.92
CA ALA A 430 -13.49 8.14 -10.18
C ALA A 430 -12.46 9.18 -10.68
N PRO A 431 -11.39 9.49 -9.92
CA PRO A 431 -10.38 10.45 -10.34
C PRO A 431 -9.84 10.23 -11.76
N ALA A 432 -9.55 8.98 -12.13
CA ALA A 432 -9.04 8.65 -13.46
C ALA A 432 -9.95 9.11 -14.61
N GLN A 433 -11.27 8.97 -14.46
CA GLN A 433 -12.23 9.43 -15.49
C GLN A 433 -12.23 10.95 -15.61
N ARG A 434 -12.09 11.67 -14.49
CA ARG A 434 -11.96 13.14 -14.49
C ARG A 434 -10.69 13.59 -15.24
N TRP A 435 -9.57 12.85 -15.09
CA TRP A 435 -8.34 13.12 -15.84
C TRP A 435 -8.51 12.88 -17.34
N LEU A 436 -9.17 11.79 -17.74
CA LEU A 436 -9.47 11.50 -19.15
C LEU A 436 -10.38 12.57 -19.76
N ASP A 437 -11.41 13.03 -19.05
CA ASP A 437 -12.28 14.12 -19.51
C ASP A 437 -11.47 15.40 -19.76
N LYS A 438 -10.55 15.76 -18.87
CA LYS A 438 -9.67 16.93 -19.04
C LYS A 438 -8.70 16.73 -20.19
N PHE A 439 -8.10 15.56 -20.33
CA PHE A 439 -7.15 15.24 -21.40
C PHE A 439 -7.79 15.38 -22.78
N HIS A 440 -8.99 14.85 -22.97
CA HIS A 440 -9.73 14.95 -24.24
C HIS A 440 -10.38 16.33 -24.46
N GLY A 441 -10.66 17.06 -23.39
CA GLY A 441 -11.30 18.37 -23.42
C GLY A 441 -10.33 19.53 -23.22
N GLU A 442 -10.25 20.00 -22.00
CA GLU A 442 -9.54 21.23 -21.62
C GLU A 442 -8.04 21.21 -21.95
N TRP A 443 -7.38 20.03 -21.82
CA TRP A 443 -5.95 19.91 -22.07
C TRP A 443 -5.60 19.73 -23.55
N ASN A 444 -6.59 19.42 -24.38
CA ASN A 444 -6.39 19.18 -25.82
C ASN A 444 -5.24 18.19 -26.12
N GLY A 445 -5.14 17.13 -25.33
CA GLY A 445 -4.10 16.10 -25.45
C GLY A 445 -2.74 16.43 -24.81
N ASP A 446 -2.59 17.58 -24.14
CA ASP A 446 -1.37 17.92 -23.42
C ASP A 446 -1.33 17.27 -22.03
N LEU A 447 -0.72 16.07 -21.96
CA LEU A 447 -0.61 15.30 -20.73
C LEU A 447 0.30 15.97 -19.68
N THR A 448 1.18 16.91 -20.07
CA THR A 448 2.07 17.56 -19.10
C THR A 448 1.31 18.38 -18.06
N ARG A 449 0.08 18.82 -18.38
CA ARG A 449 -0.78 19.58 -17.46
C ARG A 449 -1.17 18.79 -16.20
N ILE A 450 -1.15 17.46 -16.25
CA ILE A 450 -1.47 16.62 -15.08
C ILE A 450 -0.48 16.87 -13.93
N PHE A 451 0.78 17.20 -14.22
CA PHE A 451 1.80 17.45 -13.20
C PHE A 451 1.50 18.67 -12.35
N LYS A 452 0.78 19.64 -12.91
CA LYS A 452 0.32 20.80 -12.15
C LYS A 452 -1.00 20.56 -11.42
N GLU A 453 -1.88 19.74 -12.00
CA GLU A 453 -3.24 19.60 -11.49
C GLU A 453 -3.40 18.42 -10.50
N ALA A 454 -2.49 17.43 -10.55
CA ALA A 454 -2.36 16.32 -9.58
C ALA A 454 -1.18 16.52 -8.62
N GLU A 455 -0.57 17.71 -8.60
CA GLU A 455 0.44 18.09 -7.59
C GLU A 455 -0.21 18.17 -6.21
N LEU A 456 0.48 17.60 -5.20
CA LEU A 456 0.04 17.55 -3.80
C LEU A 456 0.44 18.82 -3.04
#